data_0d52e87d5cd1f61e249c2d16877d547a
#
_entry.id   0d52e87d5cd1f61e249c2d16877d547a
#
_cell.length_a   1.000
_cell.length_b   1.000
_cell.length_c   1.000
_cell.angle_alpha   90.00
_cell.angle_beta   90.00
_cell.angle_gamma   90.00
#
_symmetry.space_group_name_H-M   'P 1'
#
loop_
_entity.id
_entity.type
_entity.pdbx_description
1 polymer ?
#
loop_
_entity_poly.entity_id
_entity_poly.type
_entity_poly.pdbx_seq_one_letter_code
_entity_poly.pdbx_strand_id
1 'polypeptide(L)'
;MRSVLTLALIASPALAQDFSEGSEASEWGLFGEAKARFEARVVDALCDLAGYCTAVCGAGRQMALIRIEDGVMVMPLKNAQPVFSGAAADLAPYCGAEVEVDGLLIENPEIGATNVFQVQRIRRLSETEWAETDRFTEIWSEENPGAAGEGPWFRNDPRIAAEIETGGWLGIGPDQEDAFVRDWLGVE
;
A
#
# COMPACT_ATOMS: atom_id res chain seq x y z
N MET A 1 57.80 -25.03 1.37
CA MET A 1 56.41 -25.46 1.11
C MET A 1 55.48 -24.44 1.80
N ARG A 2 54.80 -23.59 1.04
CA ARG A 2 53.85 -22.61 1.57
C ARG A 2 52.46 -23.19 1.37
N SER A 3 51.79 -23.57 2.47
CA SER A 3 50.38 -24.01 2.43
C SER A 3 49.47 -22.81 2.26
N VAL A 4 48.74 -22.79 1.16
CA VAL A 4 47.67 -21.80 0.90
C VAL A 4 46.39 -22.38 1.54
N LEU A 5 45.93 -21.70 2.59
CA LEU A 5 44.65 -22.02 3.24
C LEU A 5 43.54 -21.35 2.43
N THR A 6 42.79 -22.12 1.67
CA THR A 6 41.61 -21.64 0.93
C THR A 6 40.42 -21.56 1.89
N LEU A 7 40.02 -20.34 2.22
CA LEU A 7 38.81 -20.09 3.00
C LEU A 7 37.60 -20.20 2.08
N ALA A 8 36.81 -21.24 2.18
CA ALA A 8 35.53 -21.36 1.48
C ALA A 8 34.47 -20.52 2.20
N LEU A 9 34.03 -19.42 1.59
CA LEU A 9 32.82 -18.69 2.01
C LEU A 9 31.60 -19.54 1.68
N ILE A 10 30.98 -20.08 2.70
CA ILE A 10 29.67 -20.72 2.59
C ILE A 10 28.63 -19.58 2.59
N ALA A 11 28.14 -19.22 1.40
CA ALA A 11 26.98 -18.35 1.27
C ALA A 11 25.75 -19.15 1.76
N SER A 12 25.22 -18.83 2.94
CA SER A 12 23.93 -19.34 3.38
C SER A 12 22.86 -18.78 2.45
N PRO A 13 21.93 -19.59 1.92
CA PRO A 13 20.78 -19.04 1.21
C PRO A 13 20.00 -18.20 2.21
N ALA A 14 19.72 -16.95 1.87
CA ALA A 14 18.72 -16.15 2.58
C ALA A 14 17.38 -16.85 2.37
N LEU A 15 16.85 -17.49 3.42
CA LEU A 15 15.49 -17.98 3.42
C LEU A 15 14.61 -16.72 3.30
N ALA A 16 13.74 -16.70 2.30
CA ALA A 16 12.70 -15.68 2.23
C ALA A 16 11.86 -15.81 3.51
N GLN A 17 11.73 -14.71 4.23
CA GLN A 17 11.02 -14.68 5.49
C GLN A 17 9.53 -14.84 5.21
N ASP A 18 8.88 -15.77 5.89
CA ASP A 18 7.46 -16.04 5.76
C ASP A 18 6.69 -15.24 6.83
N PHE A 19 5.99 -14.20 6.39
CA PHE A 19 5.15 -13.36 7.24
C PHE A 19 3.68 -13.82 7.28
N SER A 20 3.34 -14.97 6.69
CA SER A 20 1.95 -15.43 6.58
C SER A 20 1.39 -15.98 7.89
N GLU A 21 2.24 -16.36 8.84
CA GLU A 21 1.81 -16.96 10.10
C GLU A 21 0.89 -16.02 10.90
N GLY A 22 -0.29 -16.52 11.24
CA GLY A 22 -1.29 -15.77 12.00
C GLY A 22 -1.98 -14.64 11.25
N SER A 23 -1.71 -14.45 9.95
CA SER A 23 -2.42 -13.48 9.15
C SER A 23 -3.86 -13.94 8.85
N GLU A 24 -4.82 -13.04 9.09
CA GLU A 24 -6.23 -13.21 8.75
C GLU A 24 -6.64 -12.33 7.55
N ALA A 25 -5.66 -11.77 6.84
CA ALA A 25 -5.92 -10.91 5.69
C ALA A 25 -6.76 -11.61 4.62
N SER A 26 -7.63 -10.86 3.99
CA SER A 26 -8.43 -11.31 2.85
C SER A 26 -7.66 -11.12 1.56
N GLU A 27 -7.56 -12.17 0.75
CA GLU A 27 -6.95 -12.13 -0.57
C GLU A 27 -7.79 -11.29 -1.53
N TRP A 28 -7.14 -10.50 -2.39
CA TRP A 28 -7.78 -9.69 -3.41
C TRP A 28 -7.64 -10.26 -4.81
N GLY A 29 -6.81 -11.29 -4.98
CA GLY A 29 -6.50 -11.90 -6.27
C GLY A 29 -5.55 -11.05 -7.11
N LEU A 30 -4.70 -10.26 -6.47
CA LEU A 30 -3.65 -9.48 -7.14
C LEU A 30 -2.44 -10.35 -7.45
N PHE A 31 -1.79 -10.07 -8.56
CA PHE A 31 -0.57 -10.77 -8.90
C PHE A 31 0.53 -10.48 -7.87
N GLY A 32 1.19 -11.53 -7.39
CA GLY A 32 2.30 -11.41 -6.43
C GLY A 32 1.89 -11.07 -5.00
N GLU A 33 0.59 -11.17 -4.64
CA GLU A 33 0.16 -10.96 -3.26
C GLU A 33 0.43 -12.19 -2.39
N ALA A 34 0.82 -11.93 -1.15
CA ALA A 34 0.92 -12.93 -0.10
C ALA A 34 0.38 -12.34 1.21
N LYS A 35 -0.33 -13.15 1.99
CA LYS A 35 -0.76 -12.75 3.33
C LYS A 35 0.46 -12.47 4.19
N ALA A 36 0.41 -11.36 4.93
CA ALA A 36 1.52 -10.99 5.79
C ALA A 36 1.03 -10.26 7.05
N ARG A 37 1.59 -10.68 8.18
CA ARG A 37 1.41 -10.07 9.48
C ARG A 37 2.78 -9.86 10.11
N PHE A 38 3.08 -8.63 10.53
CA PHE A 38 4.39 -8.29 11.09
C PHE A 38 4.32 -7.07 12.01
N GLU A 39 5.32 -6.96 12.88
CA GLU A 39 5.55 -5.80 13.71
C GLU A 39 6.32 -4.72 12.95
N ALA A 40 5.91 -3.47 13.11
CA ALA A 40 6.53 -2.34 12.43
C ALA A 40 6.45 -1.05 13.26
N ARG A 41 7.30 -0.09 12.94
CA ARG A 41 7.18 1.29 13.39
C ARG A 41 6.58 2.15 12.27
N VAL A 42 5.52 2.89 12.56
CA VAL A 42 4.93 3.83 11.62
C VAL A 42 5.80 5.08 11.54
N VAL A 43 6.23 5.46 10.35
CA VAL A 43 7.09 6.62 10.12
C VAL A 43 6.55 7.51 9.01
N ASP A 44 6.96 8.77 9.04
CA ASP A 44 6.83 9.67 7.90
C ASP A 44 7.96 9.36 6.91
N ALA A 45 7.60 8.88 5.72
CA ALA A 45 8.58 8.41 4.74
C ALA A 45 9.57 9.51 4.32
N LEU A 46 9.12 10.75 4.17
CA LEU A 46 10.00 11.85 3.77
C LEU A 46 10.95 12.25 4.89
N CYS A 47 10.48 12.21 6.14
CA CYS A 47 11.35 12.45 7.30
C CYS A 47 12.40 11.35 7.43
N ASP A 48 11.99 10.09 7.34
CA ASP A 48 12.89 8.94 7.55
C ASP A 48 13.92 8.81 6.41
N LEU A 49 13.50 8.99 5.15
CA LEU A 49 14.40 8.83 3.99
C LEU A 49 15.27 10.05 3.70
N ALA A 50 14.74 11.26 3.88
CA ALA A 50 15.39 12.49 3.43
C ALA A 50 15.75 13.46 4.56
N GLY A 51 15.44 13.13 5.82
CA GLY A 51 15.67 14.02 6.96
C GLY A 51 14.76 15.26 6.98
N TYR A 52 13.74 15.33 6.13
CA TYR A 52 12.80 16.45 6.09
C TYR A 52 11.66 16.22 7.08
N CYS A 53 11.91 16.61 8.33
CA CYS A 53 11.03 16.32 9.46
C CYS A 53 10.14 17.51 9.88
N THR A 54 9.85 18.43 8.98
CA THR A 54 8.87 19.50 9.22
C THR A 54 7.46 18.94 9.03
N ALA A 55 6.56 19.19 9.98
CA ALA A 55 5.18 18.69 9.97
C ALA A 55 5.08 17.15 9.79
N VAL A 56 5.89 16.42 10.56
CA VAL A 56 5.92 14.95 10.57
C VAL A 56 4.51 14.37 10.71
N CYS A 57 4.19 13.40 9.87
CA CYS A 57 2.88 12.74 9.82
C CYS A 57 1.68 13.68 9.64
N GLY A 58 1.90 14.89 9.19
CA GLY A 58 0.83 15.85 8.89
C GLY A 58 0.05 15.51 7.63
N ALA A 59 -0.98 16.29 7.36
CA ALA A 59 -1.80 16.14 6.16
C ALA A 59 -0.94 16.19 4.88
N GLY A 60 -1.19 15.27 3.95
CA GLY A 60 -0.45 15.15 2.70
C GLY A 60 0.92 14.47 2.81
N ARG A 61 1.30 13.99 3.99
CA ARG A 61 2.55 13.23 4.19
C ARG A 61 2.32 11.74 3.90
N GLN A 62 3.26 11.14 3.19
CA GLN A 62 3.27 9.70 2.96
C GLN A 62 3.77 8.97 4.21
N MET A 63 2.96 8.05 4.72
CA MET A 63 3.38 7.13 5.79
C MET A 63 4.13 5.95 5.22
N ALA A 64 5.04 5.40 6.01
CA ALA A 64 5.70 4.12 5.74
C ALA A 64 5.74 3.27 7.01
N LEU A 65 6.01 1.99 6.84
CA LEU A 65 6.18 1.02 7.90
C LEU A 65 7.63 0.53 7.87
N ILE A 66 8.36 0.69 8.97
CA ILE A 66 9.68 0.05 9.13
C ILE A 66 9.45 -1.24 9.90
N ARG A 67 9.60 -2.40 9.24
CA ARG A 67 9.52 -3.71 9.91
C ARG A 67 10.55 -3.79 11.02
N ILE A 68 10.14 -4.26 12.19
CA ILE A 68 11.03 -4.31 13.37
C ILE A 68 12.07 -5.42 13.19
N GLU A 69 11.69 -6.51 12.58
CA GLU A 69 12.52 -7.71 12.48
C GLU A 69 13.75 -7.52 11.57
N ASP A 70 13.62 -6.85 10.42
CA ASP A 70 14.66 -6.72 9.42
C ASP A 70 15.02 -5.27 9.04
N GLY A 71 14.28 -4.29 9.58
CA GLY A 71 14.47 -2.87 9.30
C GLY A 71 14.05 -2.45 7.89
N VAL A 72 13.39 -3.30 7.13
CA VAL A 72 12.95 -2.98 5.77
C VAL A 72 11.80 -1.99 5.80
N MET A 73 11.90 -0.94 4.97
CA MET A 73 10.81 -0.02 4.75
C MET A 73 9.79 -0.62 3.80
N VAL A 74 8.56 -0.65 4.24
CA VAL A 74 7.40 -1.14 3.49
C VAL A 74 6.45 0.01 3.23
N MET A 75 5.96 0.12 1.99
CA MET A 75 5.06 1.20 1.55
C MET A 75 3.60 0.76 1.65
N PRO A 76 2.84 1.29 2.62
CA PRO A 76 1.46 0.89 2.83
C PRO A 76 0.54 1.56 1.79
N LEU A 77 -0.35 0.75 1.23
CA LEU A 77 -1.39 1.16 0.28
C LEU A 77 -2.75 0.61 0.70
N LYS A 78 -3.82 1.19 0.18
CA LYS A 78 -5.20 0.65 0.30
C LYS A 78 -5.67 -0.06 -0.97
N ASN A 79 -5.00 0.18 -2.07
CA ASN A 79 -5.19 -0.54 -3.32
C ASN A 79 -3.83 -0.78 -3.97
N ALA A 80 -3.80 -1.53 -5.07
CA ALA A 80 -2.56 -1.85 -5.78
C ALA A 80 -1.98 -0.68 -6.60
N GLN A 81 -2.60 0.49 -6.56
CA GLN A 81 -2.14 1.65 -7.34
C GLN A 81 -1.21 2.53 -6.50
N PRO A 82 0.05 2.70 -6.92
CA PRO A 82 1.06 3.40 -6.12
C PRO A 82 0.75 4.87 -5.81
N VAL A 83 -0.01 5.54 -6.67
CA VAL A 83 -0.34 6.96 -6.53
C VAL A 83 -1.51 7.24 -5.59
N PHE A 84 -2.29 6.24 -5.24
CA PHE A 84 -3.43 6.37 -4.33
C PHE A 84 -3.08 5.73 -2.98
N SER A 85 -2.85 6.54 -1.99
CA SER A 85 -2.51 6.10 -0.64
C SER A 85 -3.55 6.52 0.39
N GLY A 86 -4.71 5.87 0.37
CA GLY A 86 -5.71 6.00 1.44
C GLY A 86 -5.19 5.54 2.80
N ALA A 87 -4.17 4.69 2.80
CA ALA A 87 -3.53 4.20 4.03
C ALA A 87 -2.96 5.31 4.93
N ALA A 88 -2.63 6.48 4.40
CA ALA A 88 -2.16 7.60 5.22
C ALA A 88 -3.20 8.04 6.26
N ALA A 89 -4.49 7.99 5.93
CA ALA A 89 -5.57 8.32 6.87
C ALA A 89 -5.64 7.33 8.03
N ASP A 90 -5.41 6.04 7.75
CA ASP A 90 -5.42 4.97 8.75
C ASP A 90 -4.17 4.98 9.63
N LEU A 91 -3.00 5.30 9.05
CA LEU A 91 -1.70 5.21 9.72
C LEU A 91 -1.32 6.47 10.50
N ALA A 92 -1.83 7.65 10.13
CA ALA A 92 -1.49 8.91 10.79
C ALA A 92 -1.71 8.89 12.33
N PRO A 93 -2.76 8.26 12.88
CA PRO A 93 -2.95 8.13 14.34
C PRO A 93 -1.87 7.31 15.05
N TYR A 94 -1.12 6.51 14.30
CA TYR A 94 -0.05 5.65 14.80
C TYR A 94 1.35 6.20 14.57
N CYS A 95 1.47 7.43 14.10
CA CYS A 95 2.76 8.06 13.80
C CYS A 95 3.76 7.92 14.95
N GLY A 96 4.94 7.37 14.68
CA GLY A 96 5.99 7.08 15.66
C GLY A 96 5.74 5.88 16.57
N ALA A 97 4.56 5.25 16.50
CA ALA A 97 4.24 4.10 17.32
C ALA A 97 4.79 2.79 16.73
N GLU A 98 5.05 1.84 17.61
CA GLU A 98 5.23 0.44 17.24
C GLU A 98 3.86 -0.24 17.18
N VAL A 99 3.62 -0.91 16.07
CA VAL A 99 2.35 -1.50 15.70
C VAL A 99 2.53 -2.92 15.21
N GLU A 100 1.48 -3.70 15.26
CA GLU A 100 1.33 -4.92 14.48
C GLU A 100 0.35 -4.62 13.35
N VAL A 101 0.69 -5.04 12.14
CA VAL A 101 -0.13 -4.86 10.94
C VAL A 101 -0.43 -6.20 10.31
N ASP A 102 -1.61 -6.32 9.70
CA ASP A 102 -2.05 -7.49 8.97
C ASP A 102 -2.65 -7.05 7.63
N GLY A 103 -2.29 -7.76 6.56
CA GLY A 103 -2.66 -7.38 5.20
C GLY A 103 -2.00 -8.25 4.14
N LEU A 104 -1.81 -7.68 2.96
CA LEU A 104 -1.19 -8.36 1.81
C LEU A 104 0.13 -7.69 1.44
N LEU A 105 1.20 -8.43 1.51
CA LEU A 105 2.48 -8.02 0.91
C LEU A 105 2.43 -8.32 -0.58
N ILE A 106 2.71 -7.31 -1.40
CA ILE A 106 2.63 -7.41 -2.85
C ILE A 106 4.04 -7.23 -3.39
N GLU A 107 4.53 -8.24 -4.08
CA GLU A 107 5.85 -8.23 -4.69
C GLU A 107 5.77 -8.64 -6.16
N ASN A 108 6.18 -7.76 -7.03
CA ASN A 108 6.35 -8.03 -8.44
C ASN A 108 7.64 -7.33 -8.92
N PRO A 109 8.79 -8.01 -8.80
CA PRO A 109 10.08 -7.43 -9.16
C PRO A 109 10.20 -7.13 -10.66
N GLU A 110 9.41 -7.76 -11.52
CA GLU A 110 9.42 -7.48 -12.96
C GLU A 110 8.98 -6.05 -13.29
N ILE A 111 8.08 -5.49 -12.49
CA ILE A 111 7.62 -4.10 -12.62
C ILE A 111 8.18 -3.18 -11.52
N GLY A 112 9.14 -3.66 -10.75
CA GLY A 112 9.74 -2.91 -9.66
C GLY A 112 8.84 -2.70 -8.43
N ALA A 113 7.72 -3.41 -8.33
CA ALA A 113 6.87 -3.38 -7.15
C ALA A 113 7.44 -4.33 -6.10
N THR A 114 8.21 -3.79 -5.15
CA THR A 114 8.76 -4.52 -4.01
C THR A 114 8.39 -3.79 -2.72
N ASN A 115 8.19 -4.55 -1.64
CA ASN A 115 7.86 -4.00 -0.33
C ASN A 115 6.60 -3.10 -0.34
N VAL A 116 5.59 -3.45 -1.13
CA VAL A 116 4.29 -2.80 -1.17
C VAL A 116 3.34 -3.61 -0.30
N PHE A 117 2.61 -2.94 0.59
CA PHE A 117 1.75 -3.60 1.56
C PHE A 117 0.34 -3.01 1.57
N GLN A 118 -0.63 -3.82 1.21
CA GLN A 118 -2.03 -3.45 1.35
C GLN A 118 -2.46 -3.74 2.79
N VAL A 119 -2.45 -2.71 3.62
CA VAL A 119 -2.84 -2.81 5.03
C VAL A 119 -4.35 -3.03 5.16
N GLN A 120 -4.74 -4.01 5.97
CA GLN A 120 -6.15 -4.31 6.25
C GLN A 120 -6.51 -4.03 7.71
N ARG A 121 -5.62 -4.40 8.64
CA ARG A 121 -5.81 -4.17 10.08
C ARG A 121 -4.52 -3.66 10.71
N ILE A 122 -4.67 -2.90 11.78
CA ILE A 122 -3.56 -2.34 12.53
C ILE A 122 -3.91 -2.30 14.02
N ARG A 123 -2.92 -2.51 14.89
CA ARG A 123 -3.01 -2.24 16.33
C ARG A 123 -1.66 -1.79 16.88
N ARG A 124 -1.65 -1.05 17.99
CA ARG A 124 -0.41 -0.84 18.74
C ARG A 124 0.02 -2.15 19.40
N LEU A 125 1.32 -2.37 19.56
CA LEU A 125 1.82 -3.57 20.27
C LEU A 125 1.33 -3.64 21.74
N SER A 126 0.96 -2.49 22.32
CA SER A 126 0.38 -2.42 23.67
C SER A 126 -1.11 -2.73 23.75
N GLU A 127 -1.77 -2.91 22.60
CA GLU A 127 -3.22 -3.11 22.49
C GLU A 127 -3.53 -4.54 22.03
N THR A 128 -4.71 -5.04 22.42
CA THR A 128 -5.20 -6.35 21.97
C THR A 128 -6.20 -6.26 20.83
N GLU A 129 -6.92 -5.15 20.76
CA GLU A 129 -7.96 -4.92 19.77
C GLU A 129 -7.36 -4.45 18.45
N TRP A 130 -7.84 -5.02 17.36
CA TRP A 130 -7.50 -4.59 16.00
C TRP A 130 -8.42 -3.48 15.54
N ALA A 131 -7.86 -2.48 14.87
CA ALA A 131 -8.59 -1.49 14.11
C ALA A 131 -8.56 -1.88 12.62
N GLU A 132 -9.71 -1.86 11.98
CA GLU A 132 -9.80 -1.95 10.52
C GLU A 132 -9.20 -0.69 9.90
N THR A 133 -8.62 -0.81 8.72
CA THR A 133 -8.03 0.32 8.00
C THR A 133 -8.97 0.78 6.88
N ASP A 134 -10.13 1.25 7.24
CA ASP A 134 -11.24 1.68 6.37
C ASP A 134 -11.61 3.16 6.54
N ARG A 135 -10.82 3.92 7.29
CA ARG A 135 -11.09 5.31 7.64
C ARG A 135 -11.37 6.21 6.44
N PHE A 136 -10.70 5.99 5.31
CA PHE A 136 -10.99 6.75 4.09
C PHE A 136 -12.43 6.49 3.61
N THR A 137 -12.86 5.24 3.62
CA THR A 137 -14.22 4.84 3.23
C THR A 137 -15.26 5.34 4.22
N GLU A 138 -14.94 5.35 5.52
CA GLU A 138 -15.80 5.93 6.56
C GLU A 138 -16.02 7.43 6.31
N ILE A 139 -14.95 8.21 6.14
CA ILE A 139 -15.01 9.65 5.84
C ILE A 139 -15.83 9.90 4.58
N TRP A 140 -15.56 9.14 3.50
CA TRP A 140 -16.33 9.27 2.28
C TRP A 140 -17.82 8.99 2.49
N SER A 141 -18.17 7.97 3.28
CA SER A 141 -19.57 7.61 3.57
C SER A 141 -20.27 8.69 4.39
N GLU A 142 -19.57 9.31 5.32
CA GLU A 142 -20.08 10.46 6.10
C GLU A 142 -20.35 11.69 5.20
N GLU A 143 -19.47 11.95 4.24
CA GLU A 143 -19.57 13.06 3.29
C GLU A 143 -20.63 12.81 2.19
N ASN A 144 -20.97 11.54 1.92
CA ASN A 144 -21.91 11.14 0.87
C ASN A 144 -23.06 10.28 1.43
N PRO A 145 -23.86 10.82 2.37
CA PRO A 145 -24.97 10.06 2.96
C PRO A 145 -25.99 9.69 1.89
N GLY A 146 -26.34 8.41 1.81
CA GLY A 146 -27.26 7.86 0.81
C GLY A 146 -26.61 7.37 -0.48
N ALA A 147 -25.32 7.62 -0.69
CA ALA A 147 -24.54 7.01 -1.78
C ALA A 147 -23.85 5.70 -1.34
N ALA A 148 -23.79 5.41 -0.03
CA ALA A 148 -23.24 4.16 0.47
C ALA A 148 -24.10 2.97 0.00
N GLY A 149 -23.48 1.95 -0.57
CA GLY A 149 -24.12 0.76 -1.12
C GLY A 149 -23.19 -0.43 -1.12
N GLU A 150 -23.62 -1.53 -1.72
CA GLU A 150 -22.77 -2.71 -1.86
C GLU A 150 -21.58 -2.45 -2.78
N GLY A 151 -20.44 -3.04 -2.44
CA GLY A 151 -19.21 -2.97 -3.21
C GLY A 151 -18.33 -1.77 -2.89
N PRO A 152 -17.29 -1.55 -3.68
CA PRO A 152 -16.32 -0.48 -3.43
C PRO A 152 -16.95 0.91 -3.52
N TRP A 153 -16.57 1.81 -2.62
CA TRP A 153 -17.10 3.17 -2.51
C TRP A 153 -17.10 3.94 -3.84
N PHE A 154 -16.05 3.79 -4.65
CA PHE A 154 -15.90 4.52 -5.92
C PHE A 154 -16.98 4.14 -6.96
N ARG A 155 -17.60 2.97 -6.85
CA ARG A 155 -18.72 2.58 -7.71
C ARG A 155 -20.03 3.28 -7.32
N ASN A 156 -20.10 3.74 -6.09
CA ASN A 156 -21.27 4.44 -5.54
C ASN A 156 -21.06 5.96 -5.50
N ASP A 157 -19.86 6.47 -5.82
CA ASP A 157 -19.59 7.91 -5.82
C ASP A 157 -20.35 8.62 -6.96
N PRO A 158 -21.21 9.61 -6.63
CA PRO A 158 -22.00 10.30 -7.64
C PRO A 158 -21.18 11.06 -8.68
N ARG A 159 -19.99 11.53 -8.31
CA ARG A 159 -19.08 12.25 -9.23
C ARG A 159 -18.48 11.27 -10.24
N ILE A 160 -18.05 10.10 -9.76
CA ILE A 160 -17.52 9.04 -10.63
C ILE A 160 -18.63 8.50 -11.54
N ALA A 161 -19.83 8.29 -11.00
CA ALA A 161 -20.98 7.86 -11.78
C ALA A 161 -21.31 8.85 -12.92
N ALA A 162 -21.27 10.15 -12.64
CA ALA A 162 -21.51 11.20 -13.65
C ALA A 162 -20.40 11.21 -14.74
N GLU A 163 -19.15 11.01 -14.36
CA GLU A 163 -18.04 10.91 -15.34
C GLU A 163 -18.20 9.66 -16.23
N ILE A 164 -18.55 8.53 -15.65
CA ILE A 164 -18.81 7.28 -16.39
C ILE A 164 -19.99 7.46 -17.35
N GLU A 165 -21.06 8.14 -16.93
CA GLU A 165 -22.21 8.42 -17.80
C GLU A 165 -21.83 9.29 -18.99
N THR A 166 -20.91 10.22 -18.81
CA THR A 166 -20.48 11.17 -19.84
C THR A 166 -19.42 10.57 -20.77
N GLY A 167 -18.41 9.90 -20.22
CA GLY A 167 -17.21 9.47 -20.94
C GLY A 167 -17.09 7.95 -21.13
N GLY A 168 -17.99 7.16 -20.54
CA GLY A 168 -17.89 5.70 -20.51
C GLY A 168 -17.06 5.16 -19.34
N TRP A 169 -17.03 3.85 -19.24
CA TRP A 169 -16.40 3.12 -18.16
C TRP A 169 -14.89 3.23 -18.23
N LEU A 170 -14.10 3.72 -17.58
CA LEU A 170 -12.64 3.88 -17.63
C LEU A 170 -12.19 5.00 -18.59
N GLY A 171 -12.18 6.20 -18.12
CA GLY A 171 -11.61 7.34 -18.82
C GLY A 171 -12.67 8.20 -19.55
N ILE A 172 -12.23 8.87 -20.60
CA ILE A 172 -13.09 9.78 -21.38
C ILE A 172 -13.90 9.07 -22.46
N GLY A 173 -13.80 7.73 -22.54
CA GLY A 173 -14.46 6.89 -23.53
C GLY A 173 -13.54 6.46 -24.67
N PRO A 174 -13.75 5.23 -25.19
CA PRO A 174 -12.81 4.64 -26.14
C PRO A 174 -12.59 5.45 -27.41
N ASP A 175 -13.63 6.07 -27.95
CA ASP A 175 -13.50 6.88 -29.17
C ASP A 175 -12.68 8.17 -28.95
N GLN A 176 -12.84 8.79 -27.79
CA GLN A 176 -12.09 10.01 -27.45
C GLN A 176 -10.65 9.65 -27.05
N GLU A 177 -10.45 8.55 -26.36
CA GLU A 177 -9.11 8.05 -26.00
C GLU A 177 -8.31 7.68 -27.24
N ASP A 178 -8.92 6.95 -28.20
CA ASP A 178 -8.26 6.58 -29.47
C ASP A 178 -7.88 7.84 -30.26
N ALA A 179 -8.78 8.80 -30.38
CA ALA A 179 -8.49 10.07 -31.04
C ALA A 179 -7.35 10.85 -30.37
N PHE A 180 -7.35 10.92 -29.04
CA PHE A 180 -6.29 11.56 -28.27
C PHE A 180 -4.93 10.86 -28.45
N VAL A 181 -4.91 9.52 -28.35
CA VAL A 181 -3.70 8.73 -28.50
C VAL A 181 -3.12 8.84 -29.91
N ARG A 182 -3.98 8.80 -30.94
CA ARG A 182 -3.54 9.00 -32.35
C ARG A 182 -2.92 10.37 -32.55
N ASP A 183 -3.57 11.43 -32.09
CA ASP A 183 -3.03 12.79 -32.18
C ASP A 183 -1.70 12.91 -31.45
N TRP A 184 -1.61 12.38 -30.22
CA TRP A 184 -0.39 12.42 -29.40
C TRP A 184 0.77 11.64 -30.01
N LEU A 185 0.50 10.49 -30.65
CA LEU A 185 1.52 9.67 -31.31
C LEU A 185 1.82 10.15 -32.75
N GLY A 186 1.03 11.07 -33.31
CA GLY A 186 1.17 11.55 -34.67
C GLY A 186 0.86 10.45 -35.70
N VAL A 187 -0.05 9.53 -35.40
CA VAL A 187 -0.50 8.44 -36.29
C VAL A 187 -1.91 8.72 -36.79
N GLU A 188 -2.15 8.54 -38.13
CA GLU A 188 -3.47 8.68 -38.74
C GLU A 188 -4.34 7.42 -38.61
#